data_58704f05ab61887082bdde533064905e
#
_entry.id   58704f05ab61887082bdde533064905e
#
_cell.length_a   1.000
_cell.length_b   1.000
_cell.length_c   1.000
_cell.angle_alpha   90.00
_cell.angle_beta   90.00
_cell.angle_gamma   90.00
#
_symmetry.space_group_name_H-M   'P 1'
#
loop_
_entity.id
_entity.type
_entity.pdbx_description
1 polymer ?
#
loop_
_entity_poly.entity_id
_entity_poly.type
_entity_poly.pdbx_seq_one_letter_code
_entity_poly.pdbx_strand_id
1 'polypeptide(L)'
;MSHSPVRAGNLPAPVGPYSPGMGFDKLIFVSGQGGTDPATGKIADDVEQQTEQCLKNVQTILEAAGSGLSHVLRCGVFLLDMGEFAKMNGVYARMFGDHRPARTTVQVAGLPGAGLRVEIDAIAYLP
;
A
#
# COMPACT_ATOMS: atom_id res chain seq x y z
N MET A 1 -10.56 23.19 9.58
CA MET A 1 -9.67 22.33 8.78
C MET A 1 -10.48 21.18 8.18
N SER A 2 -10.36 20.94 6.89
CA SER A 2 -11.19 19.96 6.20
C SER A 2 -10.35 18.81 5.68
N HIS A 3 -10.99 17.68 5.43
CA HIS A 3 -10.35 16.53 4.79
C HIS A 3 -10.62 16.55 3.29
N SER A 4 -9.74 15.92 2.53
CA SER A 4 -9.86 15.80 1.08
C SER A 4 -9.48 14.39 0.63
N PRO A 5 -10.31 13.73 -0.20
CA PRO A 5 -9.91 12.45 -0.76
C PRO A 5 -8.78 12.62 -1.76
N VAL A 6 -7.84 11.68 -1.76
CA VAL A 6 -6.78 11.61 -2.76
C VAL A 6 -7.30 10.80 -3.95
N ARG A 7 -7.07 11.30 -5.14
CA ARG A 7 -7.49 10.63 -6.37
C ARG A 7 -6.29 10.43 -7.28
N ALA A 8 -6.20 9.25 -7.84
CA ALA A 8 -5.15 8.90 -8.80
C ALA A 8 -5.79 8.08 -9.92
N GLY A 9 -5.82 8.63 -11.13
CA GLY A 9 -6.52 8.02 -12.27
C GLY A 9 -5.84 6.76 -12.81
N ASN A 10 -4.60 6.47 -12.38
CA ASN A 10 -3.83 5.31 -12.80
C ASN A 10 -3.85 4.18 -11.76
N LEU A 11 -4.84 4.16 -10.89
CA LEU A 11 -5.02 3.10 -9.89
C LEU A 11 -6.27 2.28 -10.19
N PRO A 12 -6.31 1.01 -9.73
CA PRO A 12 -7.55 0.24 -9.79
C PRO A 12 -8.64 0.96 -8.98
N ALA A 13 -9.88 0.85 -9.43
CA ALA A 13 -11.00 1.38 -8.68
C ALA A 13 -11.10 0.65 -7.33
N PRO A 14 -11.46 1.36 -6.23
CA PRO A 14 -11.74 0.69 -4.96
C PRO A 14 -12.83 -0.36 -5.11
N VAL A 15 -12.67 -1.47 -4.38
CA VAL A 15 -13.66 -2.56 -4.42
C VAL A 15 -14.84 -2.33 -3.48
N GLY A 16 -14.95 -1.14 -2.89
CA GLY A 16 -16.02 -0.79 -1.97
C GLY A 16 -16.16 0.72 -1.81
N PRO A 17 -16.99 1.18 -0.87
CA PRO A 17 -17.27 2.60 -0.69
C PRO A 17 -16.18 3.30 0.12
N TYR A 18 -14.99 3.48 -0.48
CA TYR A 18 -13.88 4.17 0.16
C TYR A 18 -12.99 4.84 -0.90
N SER A 19 -12.21 5.82 -0.46
CA SER A 19 -11.24 6.52 -1.32
C SER A 19 -9.88 5.81 -1.27
N PRO A 20 -9.08 5.88 -2.33
CA PRO A 20 -7.72 5.34 -2.29
C PRO A 20 -6.86 5.95 -1.19
N GLY A 21 -7.08 7.21 -0.88
CA GLY A 21 -6.41 7.90 0.20
C GLY A 21 -7.21 9.08 0.68
N MET A 22 -6.87 9.57 1.87
CA MET A 22 -7.55 10.70 2.49
C MET A 22 -6.51 11.60 3.15
N GLY A 23 -6.55 12.89 2.82
CA GLY A 23 -5.68 13.88 3.43
C GLY A 23 -6.40 14.68 4.49
N PHE A 24 -5.69 14.99 5.56
CA PHE A 24 -6.15 15.91 6.60
C PHE A 24 -4.93 16.61 7.19
N ASP A 25 -4.92 17.95 7.15
CA ASP A 25 -3.76 18.75 7.54
C ASP A 25 -2.55 18.32 6.72
N LYS A 26 -1.47 17.91 7.36
CA LYS A 26 -0.26 17.43 6.70
C LYS A 26 -0.15 15.91 6.68
N LEU A 27 -1.22 15.20 7.02
CA LEU A 27 -1.23 13.74 7.03
C LEU A 27 -1.99 13.19 5.83
N ILE A 28 -1.47 12.12 5.28
CA ILE A 28 -2.11 11.36 4.21
C ILE A 28 -2.30 9.93 4.68
N PHE A 29 -3.53 9.47 4.63
CA PHE A 29 -3.91 8.09 4.96
C PHE A 29 -4.17 7.34 3.66
N VAL A 30 -3.45 6.26 3.44
CA VAL A 30 -3.58 5.44 2.22
C VAL A 30 -4.31 4.17 2.58
N SER A 31 -5.41 3.91 1.88
CA SER A 31 -6.18 2.67 2.03
C SER A 31 -5.32 1.47 1.66
N GLY A 32 -5.62 0.31 2.23
CA GLY A 32 -4.93 -0.92 1.93
C GLY A 32 -4.87 -1.18 0.44
N GLN A 33 -3.66 -1.42 -0.06
CA GLN A 33 -3.41 -1.71 -1.48
C GLN A 33 -2.99 -3.16 -1.63
N GLY A 34 -3.71 -3.89 -2.46
CA GLY A 34 -3.29 -5.20 -2.91
C GLY A 34 -2.30 -5.11 -4.07
N GLY A 35 -1.81 -6.27 -4.51
CA GLY A 35 -0.82 -6.35 -5.57
C GLY A 35 -1.39 -6.34 -6.98
N THR A 36 -2.51 -5.65 -7.21
CA THR A 36 -3.10 -5.53 -8.54
C THR A 36 -2.35 -4.48 -9.35
N ASP A 37 -1.88 -4.86 -10.53
CA ASP A 37 -1.29 -3.93 -11.49
C ASP A 37 -2.42 -3.08 -12.10
N PRO A 38 -2.43 -1.75 -11.90
CA PRO A 38 -3.52 -0.92 -12.41
C PRO A 38 -3.58 -0.83 -13.94
N ALA A 39 -2.47 -1.09 -14.63
CA ALA A 39 -2.43 -1.03 -16.09
C ALA A 39 -3.08 -2.25 -16.74
N THR A 40 -3.05 -3.42 -16.09
CA THR A 40 -3.53 -4.67 -16.67
C THR A 40 -4.68 -5.32 -15.89
N GLY A 41 -4.88 -4.92 -14.62
CA GLY A 41 -5.83 -5.56 -13.73
C GLY A 41 -5.34 -6.92 -13.20
N LYS A 42 -4.11 -7.31 -13.50
CA LYS A 42 -3.56 -8.61 -13.14
C LYS A 42 -2.89 -8.58 -11.78
N ILE A 43 -2.87 -9.75 -11.14
CA ILE A 43 -2.21 -9.97 -9.85
C ILE A 43 -1.18 -11.08 -10.09
N ALA A 44 0.09 -10.83 -9.74
CA ALA A 44 1.14 -11.83 -9.85
C ALA A 44 0.90 -12.97 -8.85
N ASP A 45 1.46 -14.15 -9.14
CA ASP A 45 1.24 -15.33 -8.30
C ASP A 45 2.05 -15.31 -7.00
N ASP A 46 3.22 -14.68 -6.99
CA ASP A 46 4.11 -14.73 -5.83
C ASP A 46 4.00 -13.47 -4.96
N VAL A 47 4.30 -13.64 -3.66
CA VAL A 47 4.19 -12.57 -2.68
C VAL A 47 5.22 -11.46 -2.93
N GLU A 48 6.36 -11.77 -3.52
CA GLU A 48 7.41 -10.79 -3.77
C GLU A 48 6.96 -9.77 -4.81
N GLN A 49 6.45 -10.23 -5.95
CA GLN A 49 5.91 -9.32 -6.96
C GLN A 49 4.67 -8.58 -6.46
N GLN A 50 3.83 -9.24 -5.67
CA GLN A 50 2.66 -8.58 -5.10
C GLN A 50 3.06 -7.48 -4.10
N THR A 51 4.07 -7.72 -3.27
CA THR A 51 4.58 -6.72 -2.33
C THR A 51 5.11 -5.49 -3.07
N GLU A 52 5.88 -5.71 -4.13
CA GLU A 52 6.38 -4.63 -4.96
C GLU A 52 5.22 -3.80 -5.53
N GLN A 53 4.20 -4.47 -6.07
CA GLN A 53 3.06 -3.77 -6.66
C GLN A 53 2.23 -3.03 -5.60
N CYS A 54 2.05 -3.61 -4.41
CA CYS A 54 1.39 -2.92 -3.30
C CYS A 54 2.08 -1.58 -3.02
N LEU A 55 3.40 -1.60 -2.89
CA LEU A 55 4.16 -0.39 -2.57
C LEU A 55 4.22 0.59 -3.74
N LYS A 56 4.22 0.12 -4.98
CA LYS A 56 4.07 1.00 -6.14
C LYS A 56 2.71 1.70 -6.13
N ASN A 57 1.65 0.99 -5.77
CA ASN A 57 0.31 1.57 -5.68
C ASN A 57 0.24 2.60 -4.55
N VAL A 58 0.82 2.28 -3.38
CA VAL A 58 0.93 3.24 -2.27
C VAL A 58 1.70 4.47 -2.71
N GLN A 59 2.83 4.29 -3.39
CA GLN A 59 3.65 5.39 -3.91
C GLN A 59 2.86 6.29 -4.86
N THR A 60 2.10 5.70 -5.78
CA THR A 60 1.29 6.47 -6.74
C THR A 60 0.25 7.33 -6.03
N ILE A 61 -0.41 6.77 -5.01
CA ILE A 61 -1.39 7.54 -4.22
C ILE A 61 -0.70 8.69 -3.48
N LEU A 62 0.43 8.41 -2.85
CA LEU A 62 1.18 9.42 -2.09
C LEU A 62 1.68 10.53 -3.00
N GLU A 63 2.20 10.19 -4.17
CA GLU A 63 2.69 11.19 -5.13
C GLU A 63 1.55 12.07 -5.65
N ALA A 64 0.38 11.50 -5.86
CA ALA A 64 -0.81 12.27 -6.24
C ALA A 64 -1.20 13.29 -5.15
N ALA A 65 -0.84 13.02 -3.90
CA ALA A 65 -1.12 13.91 -2.77
C ALA A 65 0.04 14.87 -2.46
N GLY A 66 1.16 14.76 -3.17
CA GLY A 66 2.35 15.59 -2.91
C GLY A 66 3.32 15.00 -1.89
N SER A 67 3.20 13.72 -1.60
CA SER A 67 4.08 13.00 -0.68
C SER A 67 4.89 11.93 -1.42
N GLY A 68 5.31 10.87 -0.75
CA GLY A 68 6.07 9.79 -1.36
C GLY A 68 6.48 8.75 -0.32
N LEU A 69 7.10 7.67 -0.77
CA LEU A 69 7.53 6.59 0.13
C LEU A 69 8.51 7.07 1.20
N SER A 70 9.37 8.04 0.90
CA SER A 70 10.33 8.58 1.86
C SER A 70 9.66 9.35 3.02
N HIS A 71 8.40 9.68 2.89
CA HIS A 71 7.63 10.42 3.89
C HIS A 71 6.62 9.53 4.62
N VAL A 72 6.67 8.22 4.41
CA VAL A 72 5.80 7.28 5.12
C VAL A 72 6.24 7.22 6.59
N LEU A 73 5.27 7.37 7.48
CA LEU A 73 5.47 7.28 8.92
C LEU A 73 5.22 5.86 9.42
N ARG A 74 4.21 5.20 8.85
CA ARG A 74 3.79 3.88 9.28
C ARG A 74 3.12 3.13 8.14
N CYS A 75 3.35 1.80 8.12
CA CYS A 75 2.59 0.86 7.29
C CYS A 75 1.94 -0.20 8.15
N GLY A 76 0.77 -0.68 7.71
CA GLY A 76 0.21 -1.95 8.12
C GLY A 76 0.45 -2.95 6.99
N VAL A 77 0.90 -4.15 7.34
CA VAL A 77 1.12 -5.23 6.36
C VAL A 77 0.27 -6.42 6.77
N PHE A 78 -0.57 -6.86 5.84
CA PHE A 78 -1.53 -7.93 6.04
C PHE A 78 -1.17 -9.07 5.10
N LEU A 79 -0.74 -10.21 5.67
CA LEU A 79 -0.30 -11.38 4.91
C LEU A 79 -1.37 -12.48 5.01
N LEU A 80 -1.62 -13.15 3.90
CA LEU A 80 -2.48 -14.32 3.92
C LEU A 80 -1.77 -15.53 4.56
N ASP A 81 -0.44 -15.57 4.47
CA ASP A 81 0.39 -16.63 5.02
C ASP A 81 1.66 -16.02 5.64
N MET A 82 1.80 -16.12 6.97
CA MET A 82 2.97 -15.59 7.68
C MET A 82 4.26 -16.33 7.30
N GLY A 83 4.16 -17.51 6.70
CA GLY A 83 5.32 -18.20 6.14
C GLY A 83 6.02 -17.42 5.03
N GLU A 84 5.35 -16.42 4.46
CA GLU A 84 5.91 -15.54 3.42
C GLU A 84 6.54 -14.25 3.97
N PHE A 85 6.65 -14.14 5.28
CA PHE A 85 7.16 -12.95 5.96
C PHE A 85 8.55 -12.52 5.45
N ALA A 86 9.48 -13.46 5.35
CA ALA A 86 10.85 -13.16 4.92
C ALA A 86 10.90 -12.68 3.46
N LYS A 87 10.11 -13.29 2.58
CA LYS A 87 10.04 -12.89 1.17
C LYS A 87 9.44 -11.49 1.02
N MET A 88 8.36 -11.22 1.74
CA MET A 88 7.76 -9.89 1.77
C MET A 88 8.77 -8.86 2.29
N ASN A 89 9.47 -9.16 3.38
CA ASN A 89 10.44 -8.24 3.99
C ASN A 89 11.57 -7.86 3.03
N GLY A 90 12.06 -8.80 2.23
CA GLY A 90 13.13 -8.53 1.28
C GLY A 90 12.74 -7.44 0.27
N VAL A 91 11.56 -7.55 -0.29
CA VAL A 91 11.03 -6.55 -1.25
C VAL A 91 10.71 -5.24 -0.54
N TYR A 92 10.06 -5.32 0.62
CA TYR A 92 9.70 -4.15 1.42
C TYR A 92 10.94 -3.31 1.75
N ALA A 93 12.00 -3.95 2.22
CA ALA A 93 13.26 -3.27 2.54
C ALA A 93 13.88 -2.60 1.31
N ARG A 94 13.88 -3.29 0.17
CA ARG A 94 14.42 -2.75 -1.08
C ARG A 94 13.64 -1.51 -1.54
N MET A 95 12.32 -1.54 -1.43
CA MET A 95 11.47 -0.43 -1.88
C MET A 95 11.63 0.81 -1.01
N PHE A 96 11.82 0.66 0.30
CA PHE A 96 12.00 1.79 1.21
C PHE A 96 13.46 2.28 1.30
N GLY A 97 14.42 1.48 0.84
CA GLY A 97 15.84 1.85 0.94
C GLY A 97 16.28 1.91 2.40
N ASP A 98 16.87 3.02 2.83
CA ASP A 98 17.34 3.20 4.21
C ASP A 98 16.22 3.64 5.17
N HIS A 99 15.09 4.06 4.63
CA HIS A 99 13.96 4.50 5.44
C HIS A 99 13.26 3.31 6.08
N ARG A 100 12.98 3.40 7.38
CA ARG A 100 12.34 2.32 8.15
C ARG A 100 11.12 2.87 8.90
N PRO A 101 9.96 3.03 8.22
CA PRO A 101 8.76 3.49 8.91
C PRO A 101 8.31 2.48 9.97
N ALA A 102 7.54 2.96 10.94
CA ALA A 102 6.90 2.07 11.90
C ALA A 102 5.99 1.09 11.15
N ARG A 103 5.86 -0.14 11.64
CA ARG A 103 5.08 -1.17 10.95
C ARG A 103 4.47 -2.16 11.92
N THR A 104 3.27 -2.62 11.59
CA THR A 104 2.67 -3.81 12.18
C THR A 104 2.44 -4.82 11.06
N THR A 105 2.80 -6.08 11.29
CA THR A 105 2.59 -7.16 10.33
C THR A 105 1.74 -8.25 10.98
N VAL A 106 0.66 -8.65 10.33
CA VAL A 106 -0.25 -9.68 10.84
C VAL A 106 -0.64 -10.64 9.72
N GLN A 107 -0.98 -11.87 10.10
CA GLN A 107 -1.64 -12.80 9.20
C GLN A 107 -3.14 -12.60 9.33
N VAL A 108 -3.84 -12.62 8.20
CA VAL A 108 -5.29 -12.45 8.15
C VAL A 108 -5.96 -13.69 7.56
N ALA A 109 -7.25 -13.85 7.87
CA ALA A 109 -8.02 -14.99 7.39
C ALA A 109 -8.37 -14.88 5.90
N GLY A 110 -8.39 -13.68 5.34
CA GLY A 110 -8.71 -13.44 3.94
C GLY A 110 -8.43 -12.01 3.54
N LEU A 111 -8.33 -11.78 2.24
CA LEU A 111 -8.12 -10.47 1.63
C LEU A 111 -9.21 -10.23 0.59
N PRO A 112 -9.58 -8.97 0.32
CA PRO A 112 -10.71 -8.64 -0.54
C PRO A 112 -10.35 -8.70 -2.03
N GLY A 113 -9.96 -9.86 -2.50
CA GLY A 113 -9.65 -10.11 -3.91
C GLY A 113 -9.07 -11.49 -4.10
N ALA A 114 -9.53 -12.20 -5.13
CA ALA A 114 -9.01 -13.53 -5.44
C ALA A 114 -7.53 -13.45 -5.84
N GLY A 115 -6.72 -14.30 -5.24
CA GLY A 115 -5.28 -14.36 -5.54
C GLY A 115 -4.42 -13.38 -4.78
N LEU A 116 -4.99 -12.48 -3.98
CA LEU A 116 -4.20 -11.57 -3.15
C LEU A 116 -3.51 -12.35 -2.01
N ARG A 117 -2.22 -12.10 -1.82
CA ARG A 117 -1.40 -12.70 -0.77
C ARG A 117 -0.94 -11.68 0.26
N VAL A 118 -0.95 -10.41 -0.08
CA VAL A 118 -0.49 -9.31 0.77
C VAL A 118 -1.28 -8.05 0.47
N GLU A 119 -1.50 -7.24 1.51
CA GLU A 119 -2.09 -5.92 1.41
C GLU A 119 -1.31 -4.98 2.32
N ILE A 120 -1.08 -3.75 1.88
CA ILE A 120 -0.32 -2.76 2.65
C ILE A 120 -1.07 -1.43 2.66
N ASP A 121 -1.28 -0.88 3.86
CA ASP A 121 -1.75 0.49 4.03
C ASP A 121 -0.61 1.40 4.51
N ALA A 122 -0.84 2.69 4.55
CA ALA A 122 0.21 3.62 4.97
C ALA A 122 -0.38 4.90 5.55
N ILE A 123 0.41 5.52 6.42
CA ILE A 123 0.22 6.90 6.87
C ILE A 123 1.50 7.64 6.55
N ALA A 124 1.38 8.79 5.86
CA ALA A 124 2.51 9.60 5.45
C ALA A 124 2.25 11.07 5.77
N TYR A 125 3.25 11.91 5.56
CA TYR A 125 3.11 13.34 5.77
C TYR A 125 3.50 14.12 4.51
N LEU A 126 3.01 15.34 4.43
CA LEU A 126 3.42 16.29 3.39
C LEU A 126 4.69 17.00 3.87
N PRO A 127 5.77 16.93 3.10
CA PRO A 127 7.02 17.61 3.48
C PRO A 127 6.93 19.14 3.43
#